data_23445b1554f5ae8f461376955875e615
#
_entry.id   23445b1554f5ae8f461376955875e615
#
_cell.length_a   1.000
_cell.length_b   1.000
_cell.length_c   1.000
_cell.angle_alpha   90.00
_cell.angle_beta   90.00
_cell.angle_gamma   90.00
#
_symmetry.space_group_name_H-M   'P 1'
#
loop_
_entity.id
_entity.type
_entity.pdbx_description
1 polymer ?
#
loop_
_entity_poly.entity_id
_entity_poly.type
_entity_poly.pdbx_seq_one_letter_code
_entity_poly.pdbx_strand_id
1 'polypeptide(L)'
;MTFRKLFVVGAAILALGVAAGAAFAQTSEQKAMIDAAKAQGTVGEQADGFIGIREPGSISAELRAAITATNTARRDAYARSAAEAGDGATAEAAGARMFERLLFPRITTGQWFRNSAGEWVRR
;
A
#
# COMPACT_ATOMS: atom_id res chain seq x y z
N MET A 1 -6.60 -31.89 -9.52
CA MET A 1 -6.71 -31.08 -9.30
C MET A 1 -6.84 -30.36 -9.43
N THR A 2 -6.67 -30.39 -9.68
CA THR A 2 -6.78 -29.39 -9.63
C THR A 2 -7.09 -28.64 -9.83
N PHE A 3 -7.18 -28.27 -9.95
CA PHE A 3 -7.39 -27.05 -9.94
C PHE A 3 -7.73 -26.48 -9.49
N ARG A 4 -7.77 -26.80 -9.28
CA ARG A 4 -7.99 -25.91 -8.60
C ARG A 4 -7.40 -25.25 -8.46
N LYS A 5 -6.85 -25.57 -8.62
CA LYS A 5 -6.20 -24.71 -8.22
C LYS A 5 -6.01 -23.78 -8.80
N LEU A 6 -5.98 -23.84 -9.30
CA LEU A 6 -5.75 -22.69 -9.56
C LEU A 6 -6.12 -21.84 -9.64
N PHE A 7 -6.26 -21.90 -9.29
CA PHE A 7 -6.52 -20.76 -8.99
C PHE A 7 -6.25 -20.07 -8.74
N VAL A 8 -5.92 -20.43 -8.73
CA VAL A 8 -5.59 -19.59 -8.18
C VAL A 8 -5.17 -18.95 -8.47
N VAL A 9 -4.86 -19.27 -8.78
CA VAL A 9 -4.41 -18.33 -8.77
C VAL A 9 -4.50 -17.53 -8.92
N GLY A 10 -4.33 -17.72 -8.92
CA GLY A 10 -4.41 -16.60 -8.65
C GLY A 10 -4.44 -16.13 -8.52
N ALA A 11 -4.19 -16.12 -8.32
CA ALA A 11 -4.20 -15.30 -7.71
C ALA A 11 -4.00 -14.62 -7.75
N ALA A 12 -3.67 -14.83 -7.77
CA ALA A 12 -3.49 -13.92 -7.42
C ALA A 12 -3.50 -13.26 -7.64
N ILE A 13 -3.42 -13.37 -7.96
CA ILE A 13 -3.54 -12.37 -7.87
C ILE A 13 -3.78 -11.79 -7.52
N LEU A 14 -3.55 -12.19 -7.25
CA LEU A 14 -3.81 -11.54 -6.51
C LEU A 14 -3.42 -10.68 -6.41
N ALA A 15 -2.61 -11.14 -7.00
CA ALA A 15 -2.03 -10.05 -6.59
C ALA A 15 -2.81 -8.89 -6.68
N LEU A 16 -3.56 -8.96 -7.35
CA LEU A 16 -4.49 -8.13 -7.16
C LEU A 16 -5.06 -8.28 -5.97
N GLY A 17 -4.98 -9.41 -5.47
CA GLY A 17 -5.39 -9.71 -4.20
C GLY A 17 -4.70 -8.95 -3.16
N VAL A 18 -3.48 -8.60 -3.41
CA VAL A 18 -2.79 -7.83 -2.45
C VAL A 18 -3.39 -6.49 -2.26
N ALA A 19 -3.66 -5.83 -3.34
CA ALA A 19 -4.29 -4.55 -3.23
C ALA A 19 -5.64 -4.68 -2.61
N ALA A 20 -6.35 -5.73 -2.95
CA ALA A 20 -7.65 -5.96 -2.37
C ALA A 20 -7.56 -6.23 -0.88
N GLY A 21 -6.54 -6.97 -0.46
CA GLY A 21 -6.33 -7.22 0.95
C GLY A 21 -6.12 -5.95 1.72
N ALA A 22 -5.31 -5.04 1.18
CA ALA A 22 -5.09 -3.77 1.83
C ALA A 22 -6.36 -2.95 1.89
N ALA A 23 -7.18 -3.00 0.85
CA ALA A 23 -8.44 -2.27 0.84
C ALA A 23 -9.42 -2.83 1.85
N PHE A 24 -9.40 -4.14 2.10
CA PHE A 24 -10.34 -4.74 3.03
C PHE A 24 -10.10 -4.34 4.47
N ALA A 25 -8.90 -3.84 4.80
CA ALA A 25 -8.62 -3.40 6.15
C ALA A 25 -9.15 -2.01 6.43
N GLN A 26 -9.55 -1.28 5.39
CA GLN A 26 -10.08 0.07 5.52
C GLN A 26 -11.59 0.06 5.45
N THR A 27 -12.21 0.94 6.22
CA THR A 27 -13.61 1.28 5.98
C THR A 27 -13.67 2.32 4.86
N SER A 28 -14.88 2.54 4.34
CA SER A 28 -15.08 3.60 3.35
C SER A 28 -14.69 4.96 3.88
N GLU A 29 -14.99 5.22 5.15
CA GLU A 29 -14.64 6.47 5.81
C GLU A 29 -13.12 6.62 5.93
N GLN A 30 -12.43 5.54 6.27
CA GLN A 30 -10.98 5.57 6.39
C GLN A 30 -10.33 5.82 5.03
N LYS A 31 -10.84 5.19 3.97
CA LYS A 31 -10.32 5.43 2.64
C LYS A 31 -10.51 6.88 2.23
N ALA A 32 -11.70 7.43 2.47
CA ALA A 32 -11.98 8.82 2.11
C ALA A 32 -11.07 9.77 2.88
N MET A 33 -10.81 9.47 4.14
CA MET A 33 -9.95 10.28 4.98
C MET A 33 -8.51 10.29 4.46
N ILE A 34 -8.01 9.13 4.08
CA ILE A 34 -6.66 9.01 3.53
C ILE A 34 -6.57 9.71 2.17
N ASP A 35 -7.58 9.53 1.32
CA ASP A 35 -7.60 10.18 0.01
C ASP A 35 -7.58 11.70 0.15
N ALA A 36 -8.35 12.24 1.11
CA ALA A 36 -8.35 13.68 1.36
C ALA A 36 -6.99 14.16 1.86
N ALA A 37 -6.35 13.38 2.73
CA ALA A 37 -5.04 13.73 3.25
C ALA A 37 -3.98 13.72 2.14
N LYS A 38 -4.08 12.78 1.21
CA LYS A 38 -3.19 12.75 0.05
C LYS A 38 -3.37 14.00 -0.81
N ALA A 39 -4.61 14.39 -1.03
CA ALA A 39 -4.91 15.58 -1.83
C ALA A 39 -4.35 16.83 -1.17
N GLN A 40 -4.33 16.89 0.16
CA GLN A 40 -3.79 18.01 0.90
C GLN A 40 -2.28 17.98 1.07
N GLY A 41 -1.65 16.87 0.72
CA GLY A 41 -0.22 16.71 0.87
C GLY A 41 0.24 16.35 2.27
N THR A 42 -0.69 16.02 3.15
CA THR A 42 -0.36 15.63 4.53
C THR A 42 0.30 14.26 4.57
N VAL A 43 -0.11 13.36 3.70
CA VAL A 43 0.42 12.00 3.60
C VAL A 43 0.66 11.66 2.13
N GLY A 44 1.36 10.57 1.90
CA GLY A 44 1.59 10.08 0.55
C GLY A 44 2.07 8.64 0.55
N GLU A 45 2.06 8.03 -0.62
CA GLU A 45 2.59 6.69 -0.79
C GLU A 45 4.11 6.73 -0.72
N GLN A 46 4.71 5.67 -0.22
CA GLN A 46 6.16 5.56 -0.13
C GLN A 46 6.69 4.45 -1.02
N ALA A 47 7.93 4.60 -1.44
CA ALA A 47 8.58 3.61 -2.30
C ALA A 47 8.68 2.23 -1.67
N ASP A 48 8.54 2.13 -0.35
CA ASP A 48 8.53 0.85 0.35
C ASP A 48 7.17 0.17 0.34
N GLY A 49 6.15 0.82 -0.22
CA GLY A 49 4.82 0.24 -0.33
C GLY A 49 3.88 0.61 0.80
N PHE A 50 4.26 1.50 1.69
CA PHE A 50 3.43 1.93 2.81
C PHE A 50 3.02 3.38 2.67
N ILE A 51 2.03 3.80 3.47
CA ILE A 51 1.64 5.20 3.52
C ILE A 51 2.54 5.90 4.53
N GLY A 52 3.11 7.03 4.14
CA GLY A 52 3.93 7.85 5.00
C GLY A 52 3.25 9.15 5.36
N ILE A 53 3.67 9.71 6.48
CA ILE A 53 3.13 10.99 6.98
C ILE A 53 4.16 12.06 6.66
N ARG A 54 3.78 13.01 5.79
CA ARG A 54 4.66 14.11 5.42
C ARG A 54 4.57 15.27 6.40
N GLU A 55 3.38 15.51 6.94
CA GLU A 55 3.15 16.61 7.86
C GLU A 55 2.54 16.10 9.16
N PRO A 56 3.38 15.60 10.08
CA PRO A 56 2.87 14.94 11.29
C PRO A 56 2.00 15.85 12.17
N GLY A 57 2.23 17.15 12.15
CA GLY A 57 1.44 18.07 12.96
C GLY A 57 0.04 18.29 12.44
N SER A 58 -0.28 17.80 11.25
CA SER A 58 -1.56 18.07 10.59
C SER A 58 -2.47 16.85 10.56
N ILE A 59 -2.18 15.79 11.32
CA ILE A 59 -3.01 14.60 11.27
C ILE A 59 -3.80 14.41 12.55
N SER A 60 -5.06 14.03 12.40
CA SER A 60 -5.94 13.71 13.52
C SER A 60 -5.66 12.30 14.02
N ALA A 61 -6.18 11.98 15.20
CA ALA A 61 -6.09 10.63 15.74
C ALA A 61 -6.80 9.63 14.82
N GLU A 62 -7.93 10.05 14.25
CA GLU A 62 -8.68 9.20 13.33
C GLU A 62 -7.90 8.90 12.05
N LEU A 63 -7.23 9.90 11.50
CA LEU A 63 -6.41 9.70 10.31
C LEU A 63 -5.21 8.78 10.63
N ARG A 64 -4.59 8.98 11.78
CA ARG A 64 -3.48 8.12 12.20
C ARG A 64 -3.94 6.68 12.32
N ALA A 65 -5.11 6.46 12.91
CA ALA A 65 -5.66 5.11 13.03
C ALA A 65 -5.94 4.48 11.66
N ALA A 66 -6.44 5.29 10.72
CA ALA A 66 -6.71 4.81 9.36
C ALA A 66 -5.40 4.42 8.65
N ILE A 67 -4.36 5.22 8.81
CA ILE A 67 -3.05 4.92 8.22
C ILE A 67 -2.48 3.65 8.83
N THR A 68 -2.56 3.52 10.15
CA THR A 68 -2.06 2.33 10.85
C THR A 68 -2.77 1.07 10.36
N ALA A 69 -4.10 1.11 10.25
CA ALA A 69 -4.88 -0.03 9.79
C ALA A 69 -4.48 -0.43 8.37
N THR A 70 -4.33 0.55 7.50
CA THR A 70 -3.94 0.31 6.11
C THR A 70 -2.54 -0.29 6.04
N ASN A 71 -1.59 0.27 6.77
CA ASN A 71 -0.21 -0.21 6.74
C ASN A 71 -0.07 -1.60 7.35
N THR A 72 -0.85 -1.91 8.37
CA THR A 72 -0.86 -3.26 8.96
C THR A 72 -1.33 -4.29 7.93
N ALA A 73 -2.43 -3.98 7.23
CA ALA A 73 -2.94 -4.87 6.20
C ALA A 73 -1.95 -5.04 5.05
N ARG A 74 -1.29 -3.96 4.66
CA ARG A 74 -0.28 -4.02 3.61
C ARG A 74 0.91 -4.86 4.03
N ARG A 75 1.36 -4.71 5.28
CA ARG A 75 2.47 -5.51 5.80
C ARG A 75 2.14 -6.99 5.73
N ASP A 76 0.94 -7.36 6.15
CA ASP A 76 0.53 -8.76 6.11
C ASP A 76 0.45 -9.27 4.67
N ALA A 77 -0.05 -8.45 3.75
CA ALA A 77 -0.14 -8.83 2.35
C ALA A 77 1.24 -9.02 1.73
N TYR A 78 2.19 -8.15 2.05
CA TYR A 78 3.55 -8.27 1.52
C TYR A 78 4.24 -9.52 2.07
N ALA A 79 4.02 -9.82 3.34
CA ALA A 79 4.57 -11.03 3.95
C ALA A 79 4.01 -12.29 3.28
N ARG A 80 2.70 -12.31 3.03
CA ARG A 80 2.07 -13.45 2.33
C ARG A 80 2.61 -13.59 0.92
N SER A 81 2.74 -12.47 0.22
CA SER A 81 3.25 -12.47 -1.14
C SER A 81 4.68 -13.05 -1.19
N ALA A 82 5.52 -12.66 -0.26
CA ALA A 82 6.88 -13.16 -0.18
C ALA A 82 6.91 -14.66 0.11
N ALA A 83 6.06 -15.10 1.04
CA ALA A 83 5.99 -16.52 1.40
C ALA A 83 5.54 -17.36 0.22
N GLU A 84 4.57 -16.87 -0.55
CA GLU A 84 4.06 -17.58 -1.73
C GLU A 84 5.09 -17.65 -2.84
N ALA A 85 5.88 -16.61 -3.02
CA ALA A 85 6.89 -16.57 -4.06
C ALA A 85 8.07 -17.50 -3.76
N GLY A 86 8.43 -17.64 -2.49
CA GLY A 86 9.57 -18.47 -2.10
C GLY A 86 10.89 -17.94 -2.62
N ASP A 87 11.88 -18.79 -2.67
CA ASP A 87 13.16 -18.52 -3.34
C ASP A 87 13.84 -17.23 -2.87
N GLY A 88 13.80 -16.97 -1.55
CA GLY A 88 14.47 -15.80 -1.01
C GLY A 88 13.71 -14.50 -1.18
N ALA A 89 12.46 -14.56 -1.63
CA ALA A 89 11.63 -13.35 -1.74
C ALA A 89 11.40 -12.74 -0.37
N THR A 90 11.38 -11.41 -0.32
CA THR A 90 11.21 -10.69 0.93
C THR A 90 9.96 -9.81 0.89
N ALA A 91 9.43 -9.53 2.08
CA ALA A 91 8.30 -8.60 2.19
C ALA A 91 8.69 -7.21 1.71
N GLU A 92 9.93 -6.80 1.95
CA GLU A 92 10.43 -5.50 1.48
C GLU A 92 10.38 -5.40 -0.04
N ALA A 93 10.82 -6.46 -0.72
CA ALA A 93 10.76 -6.46 -2.19
C ALA A 93 9.33 -6.47 -2.69
N ALA A 94 8.43 -7.16 -2.00
CA ALA A 94 7.02 -7.16 -2.37
C ALA A 94 6.41 -5.77 -2.24
N GLY A 95 6.73 -5.06 -1.16
CA GLY A 95 6.25 -3.69 -0.98
C GLY A 95 6.76 -2.74 -2.04
N ALA A 96 8.05 -2.84 -2.37
CA ALA A 96 8.65 -1.99 -3.41
C ALA A 96 8.00 -2.25 -4.77
N ARG A 97 7.75 -3.52 -5.07
CA ARG A 97 7.08 -3.88 -6.32
C ARG A 97 5.65 -3.36 -6.37
N MET A 98 4.94 -3.47 -5.26
CA MET A 98 3.59 -2.93 -5.17
C MET A 98 3.59 -1.43 -5.44
N PHE A 99 4.55 -0.70 -4.87
CA PHE A 99 4.65 0.73 -5.12
C PHE A 99 4.82 1.01 -6.61
N GLU A 100 5.79 0.35 -7.24
CA GLU A 100 6.09 0.62 -8.65
C GLU A 100 4.94 0.28 -9.57
N ARG A 101 4.29 -0.85 -9.33
CA ARG A 101 3.32 -1.38 -10.28
C ARG A 101 1.91 -0.92 -10.06
N LEU A 102 1.56 -0.59 -8.83
CA LEU A 102 0.17 -0.28 -8.52
C LEU A 102 -0.01 1.08 -7.87
N LEU A 103 0.81 1.40 -6.87
CA LEU A 103 0.58 2.60 -6.09
C LEU A 103 1.03 3.86 -6.82
N PHE A 104 2.24 3.86 -7.36
CA PHE A 104 2.77 5.03 -8.03
C PHE A 104 1.92 5.47 -9.22
N PRO A 105 1.46 4.56 -10.11
CA PRO A 105 0.62 4.98 -11.23
C PRO A 105 -0.68 5.65 -10.82
N ARG A 106 -1.13 5.42 -9.59
CA ARG A 106 -2.37 6.01 -9.09
C ARG A 106 -2.19 7.35 -8.41
N ILE A 107 -0.94 7.78 -8.21
CA ILE A 107 -0.66 9.08 -7.60
C ILE A 107 -0.99 10.14 -8.65
N THR A 108 -1.88 11.07 -8.30
CA THR A 108 -2.26 12.12 -9.24
C THR A 108 -1.26 13.27 -9.21
N THR A 109 -1.22 14.03 -10.29
CA THR A 109 -0.35 15.20 -10.39
C THR A 109 -0.61 16.15 -9.22
N GLY A 110 0.47 16.55 -8.58
CA GLY A 110 0.40 17.45 -7.44
C GLY A 110 0.41 16.77 -6.09
N GLN A 111 0.16 15.45 -6.05
CA GLN A 111 0.27 14.72 -4.80
C GLN A 111 1.73 14.38 -4.50
N TRP A 112 2.00 14.10 -3.24
CA TRP A 112 3.35 13.82 -2.78
C TRP A 112 3.57 12.32 -2.64
N PHE A 113 4.81 11.90 -2.86
CA PHE A 113 5.23 10.53 -2.54
C PHE A 113 6.65 10.59 -2.00
N ARG A 114 7.05 9.54 -1.28
CA ARG A 114 8.39 9.46 -0.73
C ARG A 114 9.18 8.45 -1.54
N ASN A 115 10.29 8.88 -2.13
CA ASN A 115 11.08 8.02 -3.01
C ASN A 115 11.99 7.09 -2.20
N SER A 116 12.74 6.23 -2.90
CA SER A 116 13.60 5.26 -2.24
C SER A 116 14.78 5.89 -1.51
N ALA A 117 15.10 7.14 -1.81
CA ALA A 117 16.13 7.87 -1.07
C ALA A 117 15.59 8.51 0.20
N GLY A 118 14.30 8.33 0.48
CA GLY A 118 13.68 8.90 1.67
C GLY A 118 13.25 10.34 1.52
N GLU A 119 13.20 10.84 0.30
CA GLU A 119 12.86 12.23 0.02
C GLU A 119 11.40 12.34 -0.39
N TRP A 120 10.72 13.39 0.08
CA TRP A 120 9.36 13.69 -0.36
C TRP A 120 9.42 14.46 -1.67
N VAL A 121 8.69 13.96 -2.65
CA VAL A 121 8.68 14.51 -4.00
C VAL A 121 7.23 14.73 -4.42
N ARG A 122 6.99 15.80 -5.13
CA ARG A 122 5.66 16.08 -5.66
C ARG A 122 5.58 15.54 -7.08
N ARG A 123 4.51 14.79 -7.36
CA ARG A 123 4.33 14.22 -8.69
C ARG A 123 3.83 15.24 -9.70
#